data_7bf13a939d733d7b46fa274954119ea7
#
_entry.id   7bf13a939d733d7b46fa274954119ea7
#
_cell.length_a   1.000
_cell.length_b   1.000
_cell.length_c   1.000
_cell.angle_alpha   90.00
_cell.angle_beta   90.00
_cell.angle_gamma   90.00
#
_symmetry.space_group_name_H-M   'P 1'
#
loop_
_entity.id
_entity.type
_entity.pdbx_description
1 polymer ?
#
loop_
_entity_poly.entity_id
_entity_poly.type
_entity_poly.pdbx_seq_one_letter_code
_entity_poly.pdbx_strand_id
1 'polypeptide(L)'
;MEKRKPHFPLKRVKALVSQGAYRVTASALKSATRDYGYTDAQQLAACVLQLNAASFYKSMTTYQDAKIWQDVYHPKVDAMPAYLKLQIVDETTVVISFKRLEED
;
A
#
# COMPACT_ATOMS: atom_id res chain seq x y z
N MET A 1 14.65 10.55 -0.46
CA MET A 1 15.36 9.70 0.51
C MET A 1 14.69 8.33 0.56
N GLU A 2 15.48 7.28 0.65
CA GLU A 2 14.99 5.90 0.63
C GLU A 2 15.68 5.07 1.69
N LYS A 3 15.00 4.02 2.16
CA LYS A 3 15.61 3.03 3.04
C LYS A 3 15.01 1.64 2.77
N ARG A 4 15.73 0.60 3.20
CA ARG A 4 15.40 -0.79 2.88
C ARG A 4 14.68 -1.53 4.00
N LYS A 5 14.11 -0.79 4.96
CA LYS A 5 13.27 -1.38 5.99
C LYS A 5 11.98 -0.57 6.10
N PRO A 6 10.86 -1.20 6.51
CA PRO A 6 9.60 -0.48 6.63
C PRO A 6 9.71 0.66 7.63
N HIS A 7 9.14 1.80 7.27
CA HIS A 7 8.98 2.92 8.19
C HIS A 7 7.81 2.63 9.14
N PHE A 8 6.76 2.00 8.63
CA PHE A 8 5.60 1.62 9.42
C PHE A 8 5.61 0.10 9.63
N PRO A 9 5.68 -0.39 10.90
CA PRO A 9 5.64 -1.83 11.13
C PRO A 9 4.41 -2.46 10.49
N LEU A 10 4.61 -3.51 9.71
CA LEU A 10 3.52 -4.16 8.98
C LEU A 10 2.42 -4.65 9.92
N LYS A 11 2.80 -5.13 11.10
CA LYS A 11 1.83 -5.57 12.11
C LYS A 11 0.89 -4.43 12.49
N ARG A 12 1.43 -3.21 12.64
CA ARG A 12 0.64 -2.02 12.96
C ARG A 12 -0.30 -1.66 11.81
N VAL A 13 0.22 -1.68 10.59
CA VAL A 13 -0.56 -1.40 9.38
C VAL A 13 -1.77 -2.33 9.33
N LYS A 14 -1.54 -3.62 9.51
CA LYS A 14 -2.62 -4.62 9.44
C LYS A 14 -3.60 -4.49 10.61
N ALA A 15 -3.12 -4.17 11.81
CA ALA A 15 -3.99 -4.01 12.96
C ALA A 15 -5.00 -2.87 12.73
N LEU A 16 -4.54 -1.76 12.17
CA LEU A 16 -5.41 -0.63 11.85
C LEU A 16 -6.46 -1.02 10.81
N VAL A 17 -6.04 -1.73 9.76
CA VAL A 17 -6.98 -2.20 8.73
C VAL A 17 -8.02 -3.13 9.34
N SER A 18 -7.60 -4.05 10.21
CA SER A 18 -8.52 -4.99 10.87
C SER A 18 -9.54 -4.28 11.74
N GLN A 19 -9.19 -3.12 12.28
CA GLN A 19 -10.09 -2.31 13.10
C GLN A 19 -11.00 -1.42 12.26
N GLY A 20 -10.88 -1.44 10.94
CA GLY A 20 -11.61 -0.56 10.06
C GLY A 20 -11.00 0.84 9.93
N ALA A 21 -9.81 1.06 10.51
CA ALA A 21 -9.11 2.34 10.46
C ALA A 21 -8.23 2.40 9.21
N TYR A 22 -8.87 2.52 8.06
CA TYR A 22 -8.16 2.61 6.79
C TYR A 22 -8.95 3.44 5.79
N ARG A 23 -8.25 3.94 4.79
CA ARG A 23 -8.86 4.54 3.61
C ARG A 23 -7.95 4.34 2.41
N VAL A 24 -8.51 4.49 1.22
CA VAL A 24 -7.75 4.40 -0.02
C VAL A 24 -7.95 5.70 -0.79
N THR A 25 -6.93 6.13 -1.52
CA THR A 25 -7.07 7.32 -2.35
C THR A 25 -7.91 7.01 -3.58
N ALA A 26 -8.53 8.04 -4.15
CA ALA A 26 -9.28 7.88 -5.40
C ALA A 26 -8.37 7.34 -6.50
N SER A 27 -7.13 7.80 -6.54
CA SER A 27 -6.14 7.32 -7.52
C SER A 27 -5.84 5.84 -7.35
N ALA A 28 -5.68 5.37 -6.11
CA ALA A 28 -5.42 3.97 -5.83
C ALA A 28 -6.59 3.09 -6.27
N LEU A 29 -7.81 3.51 -5.96
CA LEU A 29 -9.00 2.74 -6.34
C LEU A 29 -9.16 2.72 -7.86
N LYS A 30 -8.96 3.84 -8.52
CA LYS A 30 -9.07 3.93 -9.99
C LYS A 30 -8.09 2.98 -10.68
N SER A 31 -6.83 2.97 -10.23
CA SER A 31 -5.83 2.08 -10.82
C SER A 31 -6.13 0.61 -10.51
N ALA A 32 -6.60 0.31 -9.28
CA ALA A 32 -6.97 -1.03 -8.91
C ALA A 32 -8.15 -1.55 -9.74
N THR A 33 -9.10 -0.68 -10.05
CA THR A 33 -10.23 -1.02 -10.91
C THR A 33 -9.73 -1.35 -12.32
N ARG A 34 -8.88 -0.50 -12.87
CA ARG A 34 -8.32 -0.68 -14.21
C ARG A 34 -7.52 -1.98 -14.32
N ASP A 35 -6.66 -2.27 -13.34
CA ASP A 35 -5.68 -3.35 -13.46
C ASP A 35 -6.15 -4.67 -12.85
N TYR A 36 -7.04 -4.64 -11.86
CA TYR A 36 -7.47 -5.83 -11.11
C TYR A 36 -8.99 -6.01 -11.07
N GLY A 37 -9.75 -5.05 -11.59
CA GLY A 37 -11.21 -5.13 -11.56
C GLY A 37 -11.82 -4.88 -10.17
N TYR A 38 -11.06 -4.34 -9.25
CA TYR A 38 -11.56 -4.04 -7.91
C TYR A 38 -12.45 -2.80 -7.94
N THR A 39 -13.52 -2.81 -7.18
CA THR A 39 -14.54 -1.77 -7.24
C THR A 39 -14.75 -1.02 -5.93
N ASP A 40 -14.16 -1.48 -4.82
CA ASP A 40 -14.33 -0.80 -3.56
C ASP A 40 -13.08 -0.90 -2.68
N ALA A 41 -13.04 -0.05 -1.65
CA ALA A 41 -11.89 0.05 -0.76
C ALA A 41 -11.65 -1.22 0.05
N GLN A 42 -12.69 -2.00 0.33
CA GLN A 42 -12.55 -3.22 1.11
C GLN A 42 -11.69 -4.26 0.40
N GLN A 43 -11.77 -4.31 -0.93
CA GLN A 43 -10.95 -5.23 -1.71
C GLN A 43 -9.46 -4.88 -1.60
N LEU A 44 -9.13 -3.59 -1.59
CA LEU A 44 -7.76 -3.14 -1.39
C LEU A 44 -7.30 -3.43 0.05
N ALA A 45 -8.18 -3.21 1.02
CA ALA A 45 -7.88 -3.51 2.41
C ALA A 45 -7.57 -5.00 2.60
N ALA A 46 -8.32 -5.87 1.94
CA ALA A 46 -8.06 -7.31 1.98
C ALA A 46 -6.66 -7.65 1.46
N CYS A 47 -6.21 -6.96 0.43
CA CYS A 47 -4.86 -7.15 -0.10
C CYS A 47 -3.80 -6.71 0.92
N VAL A 48 -4.04 -5.62 1.65
CA VAL A 48 -3.12 -5.17 2.69
C VAL A 48 -3.01 -6.22 3.78
N LEU A 49 -4.12 -6.85 4.17
CA LEU A 49 -4.11 -7.90 5.19
C LEU A 49 -3.35 -9.15 4.74
N GLN A 50 -3.20 -9.36 3.44
CA GLN A 50 -2.45 -10.49 2.89
C GLN A 50 -0.97 -10.20 2.71
N LEU A 51 -0.52 -8.98 2.93
CA LEU A 51 0.90 -8.63 2.80
C LEU A 51 1.75 -9.42 3.77
N ASN A 52 2.95 -9.76 3.33
CA ASN A 52 3.98 -10.31 4.20
C ASN A 52 5.29 -9.55 4.02
N ALA A 53 6.21 -9.75 4.95
CA ALA A 53 7.47 -9.00 4.96
C ALA A 53 8.29 -9.24 3.68
N ALA A 54 8.16 -10.41 3.07
CA ALA A 54 8.93 -10.75 1.88
C ALA A 54 8.56 -9.90 0.66
N SER A 55 7.36 -9.30 0.65
CA SER A 55 6.96 -8.46 -0.47
C SER A 55 7.37 -6.99 -0.30
N PHE A 56 7.98 -6.64 0.81
CA PHE A 56 8.47 -5.27 1.01
C PHE A 56 9.55 -4.93 0.00
N TYR A 57 9.42 -3.77 -0.63
CA TYR A 57 10.39 -3.29 -1.60
C TYR A 57 11.30 -2.20 -1.03
N LYS A 58 10.71 -1.08 -0.61
CA LYS A 58 11.48 0.02 -0.03
C LYS A 58 10.55 1.00 0.69
N SER A 59 11.15 1.84 1.55
CA SER A 59 10.48 2.99 2.11
C SER A 59 11.09 4.25 1.49
N MET A 60 10.26 5.25 1.21
CA MET A 60 10.72 6.48 0.56
C MET A 60 9.97 7.67 1.11
N THR A 61 10.62 8.84 1.09
CA THR A 61 9.93 10.07 1.45
C THR A 61 9.17 10.62 0.24
N THR A 62 8.12 11.39 0.51
CA THR A 62 7.39 12.02 -0.58
C THR A 62 8.23 13.11 -1.23
N TYR A 63 7.93 13.38 -2.49
CA TYR A 63 8.64 14.39 -3.26
C TYR A 63 8.44 15.80 -2.66
N GLN A 64 7.26 16.04 -2.11
CA GLN A 64 6.87 17.36 -1.61
C GLN A 64 7.31 17.61 -0.18
N ASP A 65 7.51 16.56 0.61
CA ASP A 65 7.88 16.67 2.01
C ASP A 65 8.77 15.50 2.42
N ALA A 66 10.04 15.82 2.66
CA ALA A 66 11.03 14.81 3.05
C ALA A 66 10.82 14.25 4.45
N LYS A 67 9.82 14.71 5.18
CA LYS A 67 9.47 14.19 6.50
C LYS A 67 8.39 13.10 6.44
N ILE A 68 7.71 12.97 5.30
CA ILE A 68 6.63 12.01 5.14
C ILE A 68 7.15 10.77 4.44
N TRP A 69 7.09 9.65 5.14
CA TRP A 69 7.53 8.36 4.62
C TRP A 69 6.35 7.58 4.07
N GLN A 70 6.62 6.79 3.04
CA GLN A 70 5.66 5.88 2.43
C GLN A 70 6.35 4.56 2.17
N ASP A 71 5.69 3.46 2.51
CA ASP A 71 6.24 2.12 2.33
C ASP A 71 5.68 1.50 1.07
N VAL A 72 6.57 0.93 0.26
CA VAL A 72 6.23 0.31 -1.01
C VAL A 72 6.41 -1.20 -0.90
N TYR A 73 5.37 -1.92 -1.31
CA TYR A 73 5.35 -3.38 -1.36
C TYR A 73 5.09 -3.83 -2.79
N HIS A 74 5.67 -4.96 -3.16
CA HIS A 74 5.43 -5.61 -4.46
C HIS A 74 4.81 -6.99 -4.22
N PRO A 75 3.56 -7.05 -3.75
CA PRO A 75 2.90 -8.35 -3.55
C PRO A 75 2.43 -8.92 -4.87
N LYS A 76 2.21 -10.23 -4.89
CA LYS A 76 1.53 -10.86 -6.01
C LYS A 76 0.04 -10.90 -5.68
N VAL A 77 -0.77 -10.27 -6.52
CA VAL A 77 -2.22 -10.16 -6.35
C VAL A 77 -2.86 -10.80 -7.57
N ASP A 78 -3.71 -11.81 -7.35
CA ASP A 78 -4.35 -12.55 -8.45
C ASP A 78 -3.32 -13.02 -9.49
N ALA A 79 -2.18 -13.52 -9.01
CA ALA A 79 -1.06 -13.99 -9.82
C ALA A 79 -0.33 -12.90 -10.62
N MET A 80 -0.67 -11.62 -10.41
CA MET A 80 0.00 -10.51 -11.07
C MET A 80 0.74 -9.65 -10.04
N PRO A 81 2.03 -9.32 -10.29
CA PRO A 81 2.76 -8.46 -9.34
C PRO A 81 2.13 -7.07 -9.29
N ALA A 82 2.00 -6.55 -8.10
CA ALA A 82 1.38 -5.25 -7.85
C ALA A 82 2.37 -4.27 -7.25
N TYR A 83 2.09 -2.99 -7.43
CA TYR A 83 2.75 -1.88 -6.76
C TYR A 83 1.76 -1.33 -5.74
N LEU A 84 2.09 -1.51 -4.46
CA LEU A 84 1.22 -1.07 -3.37
C LEU A 84 2.03 -0.13 -2.48
N LYS A 85 1.58 1.11 -2.36
CA LYS A 85 2.24 2.12 -1.53
C LYS A 85 1.27 2.56 -0.44
N LEU A 86 1.75 2.59 0.79
CA LEU A 86 0.92 2.93 1.94
C LEU A 86 1.67 3.77 2.96
N GLN A 87 0.90 4.39 3.84
CA GLN A 87 1.43 5.13 4.99
C GLN A 87 0.41 5.06 6.11
N ILE A 88 0.83 5.45 7.32
CA ILE A 88 -0.08 5.63 8.45
C ILE A 88 -0.16 7.13 8.73
N VAL A 89 -1.37 7.67 8.78
CA VAL A 89 -1.64 9.08 9.09
C VAL A 89 -2.76 9.10 10.11
N ASP A 90 -2.53 9.74 11.25
CA ASP A 90 -3.56 9.89 12.30
C ASP A 90 -4.23 8.56 12.65
N GLU A 91 -3.40 7.56 12.95
CA GLU A 91 -3.85 6.22 13.33
C GLU A 91 -4.74 5.56 12.28
N THR A 92 -4.49 5.87 11.00
CA THR A 92 -5.24 5.33 9.87
C THR A 92 -4.26 4.83 8.82
N THR A 93 -4.43 3.61 8.35
CA THR A 93 -3.67 3.11 7.21
C THR A 93 -4.26 3.67 5.93
N VAL A 94 -3.42 4.34 5.14
CA VAL A 94 -3.84 4.95 3.88
C VAL A 94 -3.13 4.25 2.73
N VAL A 95 -3.90 3.66 1.82
CA VAL A 95 -3.36 3.09 0.59
C VAL A 95 -3.25 4.22 -0.41
N ILE A 96 -2.02 4.60 -0.73
CA ILE A 96 -1.71 5.74 -1.59
C ILE A 96 -1.75 5.34 -3.06
N SER A 97 -1.22 4.13 -3.37
CA SER A 97 -1.16 3.62 -4.74
C SER A 97 -1.46 2.13 -4.72
N PHE A 98 -2.19 1.66 -5.72
CA PHE A 98 -2.44 0.24 -5.92
C PHE A 98 -2.64 0.02 -7.40
N LYS A 99 -1.67 -0.61 -8.04
CA LYS A 99 -1.70 -0.82 -9.48
C LYS A 99 -0.83 -2.00 -9.85
N ARG A 100 -0.96 -2.45 -11.08
CA ARG A 100 -0.06 -3.47 -11.61
C ARG A 100 1.37 -2.94 -11.62
N LEU A 101 2.31 -3.78 -11.20
CA LEU A 101 3.73 -3.43 -11.26
C LEU A 101 4.17 -3.48 -12.72
N GLU A 102 4.64 -2.34 -13.22
CA GLU A 102 5.11 -2.25 -14.58
C GLU A 102 6.57 -2.71 -14.65
N GLU A 103 6.87 -3.48 -15.70
CA GLU A 103 8.23 -3.89 -15.98
C GLU A 103 8.77 -3.01 -17.12
N ASP A 104 9.98 -2.52 -16.92
CA ASP A 104 10.69 -1.77 -17.96
C ASP A 104 11.30 -2.72 -18.98
#